data_49b5d6bb0ced4de78e7e913af7a78408
#
_entry.id   49b5d6bb0ced4de78e7e913af7a78408
#
_cell.length_a   1.000
_cell.length_b   1.000
_cell.length_c   1.000
_cell.angle_alpha   90.00
_cell.angle_beta   90.00
_cell.angle_gamma   90.00
#
_symmetry.space_group_name_H-M   'P 1'
#
loop_
_entity.id
_entity.type
_entity.pdbx_description
1 polymer ?
#
loop_
_entity_poly.entity_id
_entity_poly.type
_entity_poly.pdbx_seq_one_letter_code
_entity_poly.pdbx_strand_id
1 'polypeptide(L)'
;ILLDLNMPGGEYFNGLITLREQYPNIPIGVVSGSDTVEVVAQVMSLGAQGFIPKVSQTREIAQAIVDIIGGKKWLPEGMEEELEKVDDELKVLLQRFRELTPKQIQVLSYLRAGLMNKQIAHEMNVTEATIKAHISAILRKLEINTRTQAVLLMDKLQLS
;
A
#
# COMPACT_ATOMS: atom_id res chain seq x y z
N ILE A 1 3.29 -8.52 13.48
CA ILE A 1 1.88 -8.20 13.12
C ILE A 1 1.53 -8.94 11.85
N LEU A 2 0.36 -9.60 11.82
CA LEU A 2 -0.23 -10.12 10.59
C LEU A 2 -1.36 -9.18 10.17
N LEU A 3 -1.30 -8.69 8.95
CA LEU A 3 -2.27 -7.78 8.37
C LEU A 3 -2.99 -8.45 7.20
N ASP A 4 -4.33 -8.53 7.30
CA ASP A 4 -5.16 -8.98 6.19
C ASP A 4 -5.50 -7.79 5.28
N LEU A 5 -5.17 -7.87 4.00
CA LEU A 5 -5.50 -6.82 3.03
C LEU A 5 -7.00 -6.77 2.68
N ASN A 6 -7.76 -7.83 2.91
CA ASN A 6 -9.16 -7.91 2.53
C ASN A 6 -10.13 -7.57 3.67
N MET A 7 -9.73 -6.74 4.63
CA MET A 7 -10.62 -6.31 5.70
C MET A 7 -11.68 -5.30 5.20
N PRO A 8 -12.95 -5.42 5.64
CA PRO A 8 -13.98 -4.44 5.31
C PRO A 8 -13.61 -3.06 5.86
N GLY A 9 -13.65 -2.07 5.02
CA GLY A 9 -13.24 -0.70 5.36
C GLY A 9 -12.20 -0.12 4.39
N GLY A 10 -11.70 -0.93 3.48
CA GLY A 10 -11.30 -0.61 2.12
C GLY A 10 -10.06 0.24 1.89
N GLU A 11 -9.15 0.36 2.84
CA GLU A 11 -7.89 1.06 2.55
C GLU A 11 -6.71 0.10 2.77
N TYR A 12 -6.60 -0.90 1.88
CA TYR A 12 -5.68 -2.03 1.96
C TYR A 12 -4.24 -1.66 2.34
N PHE A 13 -3.71 -0.60 1.75
CA PHE A 13 -2.34 -0.17 1.98
C PHE A 13 -2.21 0.87 3.10
N ASN A 14 -3.27 1.59 3.41
CA ASN A 14 -3.24 2.59 4.48
C ASN A 14 -2.99 1.94 5.86
N GLY A 15 -3.58 0.78 6.09
CA GLY A 15 -3.30 -0.01 7.30
C GLY A 15 -1.83 -0.38 7.44
N LEU A 16 -1.20 -0.87 6.35
CA LEU A 16 0.21 -1.22 6.35
C LEU A 16 1.11 0.00 6.61
N ILE A 17 0.83 1.11 5.94
CA ILE A 17 1.61 2.34 6.09
C ILE A 17 1.47 2.91 7.50
N THR A 18 0.24 2.96 8.02
CA THR A 18 -0.02 3.42 9.38
C THR A 18 0.69 2.55 10.43
N LEU A 19 0.61 1.23 10.28
CA LEU A 19 1.31 0.31 11.19
C LEU A 19 2.82 0.45 11.09
N ARG A 20 3.36 0.63 9.89
CA ARG A 20 4.80 0.83 9.69
C ARG A 20 5.29 2.14 10.32
N GLU A 21 4.50 3.19 10.22
CA GLU A 21 4.81 4.49 10.82
C GLU A 21 4.77 4.44 12.36
N GLN A 22 3.73 3.82 12.91
CA GLN A 22 3.55 3.69 14.36
C GLN A 22 4.51 2.67 15.00
N TYR A 23 4.84 1.62 14.28
CA TYR A 23 5.65 0.49 14.79
C TYR A 23 6.80 0.14 13.83
N PRO A 24 7.78 1.04 13.63
CA PRO A 24 8.83 0.88 12.61
C PRO A 24 9.70 -0.36 12.81
N ASN A 25 9.82 -0.85 14.04
CA ASN A 25 10.68 -1.98 14.41
C ASN A 25 9.92 -3.32 14.49
N ILE A 26 8.59 -3.32 14.36
CA ILE A 26 7.81 -4.55 14.44
C ILE A 26 7.67 -5.16 13.04
N PRO A 27 8.07 -6.43 12.83
CA PRO A 27 7.87 -7.09 11.55
C PRO A 27 6.37 -7.20 11.22
N ILE A 28 6.00 -6.87 9.99
CA ILE A 28 4.64 -6.96 9.48
C ILE A 28 4.60 -7.96 8.35
N GLY A 29 3.85 -9.03 8.55
CA GLY A 29 3.46 -9.97 7.51
C GLY A 29 2.09 -9.60 6.95
N VAL A 30 1.94 -9.63 5.65
CA VAL A 30 0.66 -9.38 4.98
C VAL A 30 0.06 -10.70 4.53
N VAL A 31 -1.24 -10.87 4.78
CA VAL A 31 -2.01 -12.03 4.32
C VAL A 31 -3.05 -11.55 3.32
N SER A 32 -3.10 -12.17 2.13
CA SER A 32 -4.01 -11.73 1.07
C SER A 32 -4.58 -12.88 0.25
N GLY A 33 -5.79 -12.72 -0.24
CA GLY A 33 -6.40 -13.62 -1.22
C GLY A 33 -5.93 -13.36 -2.66
N SER A 34 -5.30 -12.22 -2.93
CA SER A 34 -4.70 -11.89 -4.23
C SER A 34 -3.18 -11.88 -4.08
N ASP A 35 -2.50 -12.69 -4.87
CA ASP A 35 -1.05 -12.89 -4.87
C ASP A 35 -0.39 -12.52 -6.21
N THR A 36 -0.99 -11.57 -6.94
CA THR A 36 -0.38 -11.07 -8.17
C THR A 36 0.94 -10.37 -7.87
N VAL A 37 1.86 -10.42 -8.82
CA VAL A 37 3.22 -9.84 -8.68
C VAL A 37 3.15 -8.36 -8.32
N GLU A 38 2.19 -7.64 -8.91
CA GLU A 38 1.98 -6.20 -8.64
C GLU A 38 1.57 -5.95 -7.19
N VAL A 39 0.64 -6.74 -6.65
CA VAL A 39 0.19 -6.62 -5.24
C VAL A 39 1.35 -6.94 -4.29
N VAL A 40 2.09 -8.02 -4.56
CA VAL A 40 3.24 -8.41 -3.74
C VAL A 40 4.33 -7.32 -3.80
N ALA A 41 4.64 -6.80 -4.99
CA ALA A 41 5.63 -5.72 -5.16
C ALA A 41 5.24 -4.47 -4.34
N GLN A 42 3.98 -4.08 -4.38
CA GLN A 42 3.47 -2.95 -3.61
C GLN A 42 3.60 -3.17 -2.11
N VAL A 43 3.12 -4.30 -1.61
CA VAL A 43 3.19 -4.68 -0.19
C VAL A 43 4.62 -4.67 0.32
N MET A 44 5.53 -5.28 -0.41
CA MET A 44 6.96 -5.33 -0.05
C MET A 44 7.61 -3.95 -0.11
N SER A 45 7.28 -3.13 -1.11
CA SER A 45 7.79 -1.76 -1.23
C SER A 45 7.30 -0.85 -0.10
N LEU A 46 6.12 -1.08 0.43
CA LEU A 46 5.56 -0.35 1.58
C LEU A 46 6.12 -0.81 2.93
N GLY A 47 7.05 -1.76 2.92
CA GLY A 47 7.81 -2.15 4.11
C GLY A 47 7.26 -3.37 4.85
N ALA A 48 6.42 -4.18 4.21
CA ALA A 48 6.11 -5.50 4.75
C ALA A 48 7.36 -6.39 4.81
N GLN A 49 7.43 -7.23 5.83
CA GLN A 49 8.50 -8.20 5.99
C GLN A 49 8.22 -9.49 5.23
N GLY A 50 6.96 -9.78 4.96
CA GLY A 50 6.56 -10.93 4.17
C GLY A 50 5.14 -10.83 3.63
N PHE A 51 4.87 -11.65 2.62
CA PHE A 51 3.57 -11.79 1.97
C PHE A 51 3.13 -13.25 1.97
N ILE A 52 1.96 -13.53 2.51
CA ILE A 52 1.42 -14.90 2.69
C ILE A 52 0.10 -15.00 1.93
N PRO A 53 0.00 -15.79 0.86
CA PRO A 53 -1.27 -16.09 0.21
C PRO A 53 -2.21 -16.80 1.17
N LYS A 54 -3.51 -16.43 1.19
CA LYS A 54 -4.53 -17.09 2.01
C LYS A 54 -4.75 -18.58 1.63
N VAL A 55 -4.38 -18.94 0.41
CA VAL A 55 -4.47 -20.31 -0.10
C VAL A 55 -3.30 -21.20 0.33
N SER A 56 -2.28 -20.62 0.98
CA SER A 56 -1.13 -21.39 1.49
C SER A 56 -1.54 -22.43 2.53
N GLN A 57 -0.80 -23.53 2.55
CA GLN A 57 -1.03 -24.58 3.54
C GLN A 57 -0.70 -24.06 4.96
N THR A 58 -1.38 -24.59 5.96
CA THR A 58 -1.19 -24.20 7.37
C THR A 58 0.29 -24.28 7.80
N ARG A 59 1.02 -25.29 7.31
CA ARG A 59 2.45 -25.45 7.60
C ARG A 59 3.29 -24.33 7.02
N GLU A 60 2.99 -23.89 5.81
CA GLU A 60 3.68 -22.77 5.13
C GLU A 60 3.40 -21.45 5.86
N ILE A 61 2.15 -21.23 6.25
CA ILE A 61 1.75 -20.05 7.02
C ILE A 61 2.51 -20.01 8.36
N ALA A 62 2.59 -21.13 9.06
CA ALA A 62 3.33 -21.24 10.31
C ALA A 62 4.82 -20.94 10.13
N GLN A 63 5.43 -21.49 9.09
CA GLN A 63 6.84 -21.23 8.76
C GLN A 63 7.07 -19.77 8.39
N ALA A 64 6.19 -19.18 7.58
CA ALA A 64 6.25 -17.76 7.23
C ALA A 64 6.24 -16.86 8.47
N ILE A 65 5.35 -17.15 9.42
CA ILE A 65 5.25 -16.38 10.68
C ILE A 65 6.57 -16.47 11.47
N VAL A 66 7.13 -17.65 11.60
CA VAL A 66 8.41 -17.87 12.30
C VAL A 66 9.55 -17.10 11.63
N ASP A 67 9.64 -17.17 10.31
CA ASP A 67 10.68 -16.46 9.55
C ASP A 67 10.53 -14.94 9.63
N ILE A 68 9.31 -14.44 9.52
CA ILE A 68 9.00 -13.00 9.65
C ILE A 68 9.36 -12.48 11.05
N ILE A 69 8.98 -13.21 12.10
CA ILE A 69 9.32 -12.84 13.48
C ILE A 69 10.84 -12.88 13.68
N GLY A 70 11.53 -13.82 13.04
CA GLY A 70 12.99 -13.92 13.07
C GLY A 70 13.72 -12.87 12.24
N GLY A 71 13.00 -11.92 11.62
CA GLY A 71 13.56 -10.83 10.81
C GLY A 71 13.91 -11.22 9.39
N LYS A 72 13.55 -12.42 8.94
CA LYS A 72 13.73 -12.84 7.55
C LYS A 72 12.57 -12.32 6.69
N LYS A 73 12.85 -12.07 5.42
CA LYS A 73 11.81 -11.89 4.41
C LYS A 73 11.18 -13.24 4.09
N TRP A 74 9.87 -13.22 3.88
CA TRP A 74 9.14 -14.38 3.41
C TRP A 74 8.28 -14.05 2.20
N LEU A 75 8.41 -14.82 1.15
CA LEU A 75 7.64 -14.72 -0.10
C LEU A 75 7.24 -16.12 -0.55
N PRO A 76 6.13 -16.27 -1.30
CA PRO A 76 5.80 -17.51 -1.98
C PRO A 76 6.94 -17.95 -2.90
N GLU A 77 7.04 -19.27 -3.10
CA GLU A 77 8.04 -19.86 -3.99
C GLU A 77 7.95 -19.28 -5.41
N GLY A 78 9.07 -18.89 -5.99
CA GLY A 78 9.16 -18.28 -7.33
C GLY A 78 8.82 -16.78 -7.38
N MET A 79 8.27 -16.19 -6.33
CA MET A 79 7.85 -14.80 -6.33
C MET A 79 9.05 -13.84 -6.39
N GLU A 80 10.19 -14.19 -5.82
CA GLU A 80 11.40 -13.35 -5.92
C GLU A 80 11.83 -13.14 -7.38
N GLU A 81 11.85 -14.21 -8.18
CA GLU A 81 12.20 -14.14 -9.61
C GLU A 81 11.18 -13.30 -10.40
N GLU A 82 9.90 -13.41 -10.06
CA GLU A 82 8.86 -12.62 -10.69
C GLU A 82 8.96 -11.12 -10.33
N LEU A 83 9.30 -10.80 -9.08
CA LEU A 83 9.54 -9.43 -8.65
C LEU A 83 10.74 -8.77 -9.34
N GLU A 84 11.78 -9.54 -9.67
CA GLU A 84 12.92 -9.05 -10.43
C GLU A 84 12.55 -8.64 -11.86
N LYS A 85 11.53 -9.27 -12.45
CA LYS A 85 11.02 -8.99 -13.79
C LYS A 85 10.03 -7.82 -13.83
N VAL A 86 9.63 -7.29 -12.69
CA VAL A 86 8.72 -6.15 -12.61
C VAL A 86 9.33 -4.94 -13.33
N ASP A 87 8.51 -4.29 -14.15
CA ASP A 87 8.89 -3.12 -14.95
C ASP A 87 9.50 -2.01 -14.08
N ASP A 88 10.56 -1.41 -14.56
CA ASP A 88 11.27 -0.31 -13.89
C ASP A 88 10.35 0.90 -13.66
N GLU A 89 9.40 1.16 -14.54
CA GLU A 89 8.38 2.21 -14.35
C GLU A 89 7.53 1.94 -13.10
N LEU A 90 7.11 0.68 -12.89
CA LEU A 90 6.35 0.30 -11.70
C LEU A 90 7.21 0.42 -10.43
N LYS A 91 8.47 0.03 -10.48
CA LYS A 91 9.40 0.18 -9.34
C LYS A 91 9.56 1.63 -8.93
N VAL A 92 9.76 2.53 -9.90
CA VAL A 92 9.86 3.98 -9.66
C VAL A 92 8.58 4.53 -9.07
N LEU A 93 7.42 4.14 -9.61
CA LEU A 93 6.11 4.57 -9.09
C LEU A 93 5.89 4.11 -7.65
N LEU A 94 6.24 2.87 -7.32
CA LEU A 94 6.13 2.33 -5.97
C LEU A 94 7.04 3.08 -4.99
N GLN A 95 8.25 3.47 -5.40
CA GLN A 95 9.12 4.31 -4.57
C GLN A 95 8.50 5.67 -4.27
N ARG A 96 7.92 6.32 -5.27
CA ARG A 96 7.21 7.61 -5.09
C ARG A 96 6.01 7.46 -4.17
N PHE A 97 5.25 6.38 -4.35
CA PHE A 97 4.09 6.09 -3.51
C PHE A 97 4.48 5.87 -2.05
N ARG A 98 5.62 5.24 -1.79
CA ARG A 98 6.19 5.05 -0.46
C ARG A 98 6.49 6.36 0.29
N GLU A 99 6.72 7.46 -0.42
CA GLU A 99 6.97 8.78 0.17
C GLU A 99 5.69 9.47 0.65
N LEU A 100 4.51 8.97 0.28
CA LEU A 100 3.24 9.50 0.74
C LEU A 100 3.02 9.22 2.23
N THR A 101 2.49 10.20 2.94
CA THR A 101 2.06 10.02 4.34
C THR A 101 0.73 9.25 4.39
N PRO A 102 0.36 8.63 5.53
CA PRO A 102 -0.94 7.98 5.70
C PRO A 102 -2.12 8.89 5.37
N LYS A 103 -2.07 10.16 5.78
CA LYS A 103 -3.11 11.15 5.46
C LYS A 103 -3.18 11.45 3.96
N GLN A 104 -2.05 11.52 3.28
CA GLN A 104 -2.00 11.71 1.83
C GLN A 104 -2.59 10.50 1.09
N ILE A 105 -2.31 9.30 1.53
CA ILE A 105 -2.93 8.10 0.96
C ILE A 105 -4.44 8.07 1.21
N GLN A 106 -4.88 8.47 2.38
CA GLN A 106 -6.30 8.60 2.68
C GLN A 106 -6.99 9.63 1.77
N VAL A 107 -6.37 10.79 1.55
CA VAL A 107 -6.87 11.79 0.57
C VAL A 107 -6.94 11.16 -0.81
N LEU A 108 -5.92 10.43 -1.23
CA LEU A 108 -5.86 9.78 -2.53
C LEU A 108 -6.98 8.74 -2.71
N SER A 109 -7.30 7.96 -1.68
CA SER A 109 -8.43 7.02 -1.68
C SER A 109 -9.78 7.74 -1.86
N TYR A 110 -9.98 8.87 -1.20
CA TYR A 110 -11.18 9.68 -1.39
C TYR A 110 -11.28 10.30 -2.78
N LEU A 111 -10.14 10.74 -3.36
CA LEU A 111 -10.09 11.21 -4.74
C LEU A 111 -10.53 10.11 -5.72
N ARG A 112 -10.05 8.89 -5.51
CA ARG A 112 -10.45 7.73 -6.30
C ARG A 112 -11.94 7.42 -6.16
N ALA A 113 -12.49 7.55 -4.96
CA ALA A 113 -13.93 7.39 -4.72
C ALA A 113 -14.78 8.53 -5.31
N GLY A 114 -14.16 9.54 -5.93
CA GLY A 114 -14.84 10.64 -6.60
C GLY A 114 -15.30 11.77 -5.68
N LEU A 115 -14.82 11.84 -4.43
CA LEU A 115 -15.18 12.89 -3.51
C LEU A 115 -14.55 14.23 -3.92
N MET A 116 -15.32 15.30 -3.72
CA MET A 116 -14.82 16.67 -3.89
C MET A 116 -14.05 17.13 -2.65
N ASN A 117 -13.18 18.13 -2.78
CA ASN A 117 -12.34 18.61 -1.68
C ASN A 117 -13.14 18.96 -0.41
N LYS A 118 -14.32 19.55 -0.56
CA LYS A 118 -15.21 19.89 0.56
C LYS A 118 -15.70 18.64 1.29
N GLN A 119 -16.02 17.57 0.56
CA GLN A 119 -16.45 16.30 1.12
C GLN A 119 -15.28 15.60 1.85
N ILE A 120 -14.10 15.57 1.24
CA ILE A 120 -12.89 15.02 1.85
C ILE A 120 -12.55 15.78 3.15
N ALA A 121 -12.63 17.11 3.12
CA ALA A 121 -12.40 17.94 4.29
C ALA A 121 -13.36 17.59 5.44
N HIS A 122 -14.62 17.34 5.12
CA HIS A 122 -15.62 16.90 6.10
C HIS A 122 -15.27 15.51 6.67
N GLU A 123 -14.99 14.53 5.82
CA GLU A 123 -14.65 13.16 6.26
C GLU A 123 -13.40 13.12 7.14
N MET A 124 -12.39 13.94 6.82
CA MET A 124 -11.13 13.99 7.56
C MET A 124 -11.13 14.99 8.72
N ASN A 125 -12.22 15.73 8.92
CA ASN A 125 -12.36 16.76 9.94
C ASN A 125 -11.24 17.83 9.87
N VAL A 126 -10.98 18.31 8.68
CA VAL A 126 -9.99 19.36 8.37
C VAL A 126 -10.61 20.43 7.48
N THR A 127 -9.86 21.50 7.21
CA THR A 127 -10.30 22.54 6.27
C THR A 127 -10.11 22.12 4.82
N GLU A 128 -10.89 22.70 3.91
CA GLU A 128 -10.72 22.51 2.48
C GLU A 128 -9.34 22.98 1.98
N ALA A 129 -8.78 24.03 2.59
CA ALA A 129 -7.43 24.49 2.32
C ALA A 129 -6.37 23.43 2.67
N THR A 130 -6.57 22.69 3.76
CA THR A 130 -5.70 21.57 4.14
C THR A 130 -5.76 20.46 3.11
N ILE A 131 -6.94 20.13 2.59
CA ILE A 131 -7.07 19.12 1.52
C ILE A 131 -6.36 19.58 0.24
N LYS A 132 -6.50 20.85 -0.18
CA LYS A 132 -5.77 21.40 -1.32
C LYS A 132 -4.25 21.29 -1.14
N ALA A 133 -3.75 21.56 0.06
CA ALA A 133 -2.33 21.38 0.38
C ALA A 133 -1.88 19.93 0.29
N HIS A 134 -2.68 18.98 0.79
CA HIS A 134 -2.40 17.56 0.64
C HIS A 134 -2.38 17.13 -0.83
N ILE A 135 -3.34 17.54 -1.64
CA ILE A 135 -3.39 17.22 -3.07
C ILE A 135 -2.15 17.76 -3.77
N SER A 136 -1.76 19.02 -3.53
CA SER A 136 -0.55 19.60 -4.10
C SER A 136 0.71 18.82 -3.74
N ALA A 137 0.83 18.38 -2.50
CA ALA A 137 1.94 17.55 -2.05
C ALA A 137 1.94 16.17 -2.71
N ILE A 138 0.77 15.52 -2.86
CA ILE A 138 0.61 14.24 -3.54
C ILE A 138 1.06 14.36 -5.00
N LEU A 139 0.58 15.35 -5.73
CA LEU A 139 0.93 15.55 -7.14
C LEU A 139 2.44 15.76 -7.31
N ARG A 140 3.06 16.53 -6.44
CA ARG A 140 4.51 16.74 -6.45
C ARG A 140 5.28 15.45 -6.16
N LYS A 141 4.90 14.69 -5.13
CA LYS A 141 5.58 13.45 -4.73
C LYS A 141 5.45 12.35 -5.79
N LEU A 142 4.29 12.26 -6.43
CA LEU A 142 4.04 11.30 -7.51
C LEU A 142 4.55 11.79 -8.88
N GLU A 143 5.06 13.03 -8.97
CA GLU A 143 5.51 13.67 -10.21
C GLU A 143 4.44 13.66 -11.32
N ILE A 144 3.22 14.01 -10.95
CA ILE A 144 2.06 14.16 -11.84
C ILE A 144 1.47 15.56 -11.73
N ASN A 145 0.64 15.95 -12.70
CA ASN A 145 0.18 17.34 -12.82
C ASN A 145 -1.31 17.51 -12.48
N THR A 146 -2.11 16.46 -12.52
CA THR A 146 -3.56 16.55 -12.37
C THR A 146 -4.12 15.53 -11.40
N ARG A 147 -5.24 15.89 -10.76
CA ARG A 147 -6.07 15.01 -9.95
C ARG A 147 -6.48 13.73 -10.70
N THR A 148 -6.84 13.86 -11.98
CA THR A 148 -7.22 12.72 -12.82
C THR A 148 -6.06 11.74 -12.98
N GLN A 149 -4.85 12.24 -13.19
CA GLN A 149 -3.66 11.37 -13.26
C GLN A 149 -3.43 10.62 -11.94
N ALA A 150 -3.67 11.24 -10.80
CA ALA A 150 -3.57 10.58 -9.50
C ALA A 150 -4.56 9.40 -9.37
N VAL A 151 -5.81 9.59 -9.80
CA VAL A 151 -6.83 8.54 -9.81
C VAL A 151 -6.43 7.39 -10.74
N LEU A 152 -5.98 7.71 -11.96
CA LEU A 152 -5.53 6.71 -12.94
C LEU A 152 -4.33 5.90 -12.43
N LEU A 153 -3.41 6.52 -11.70
CA LEU A 153 -2.29 5.82 -11.07
C LEU A 153 -2.76 4.82 -10.02
N MET A 154 -3.73 5.18 -9.19
CA MET A 154 -4.31 4.27 -8.22
C MET A 154 -5.00 3.08 -8.89
N ASP A 155 -5.71 3.31 -9.97
CA ASP A 155 -6.34 2.24 -10.74
C ASP A 155 -5.29 1.30 -11.36
N LYS A 156 -4.21 1.85 -11.92
CA LYS A 156 -3.08 1.07 -12.46
C LYS A 156 -2.41 0.20 -11.39
N LEU A 157 -2.27 0.71 -10.17
CA LEU A 157 -1.72 -0.03 -9.04
C LEU A 157 -2.72 -1.00 -8.40
N GLN A 158 -3.95 -1.07 -8.88
CA GLN A 158 -5.05 -1.88 -8.30
C GLN A 158 -5.22 -1.66 -6.79
N LEU A 159 -4.99 -0.42 -6.36
CA LEU A 159 -5.16 0.00 -4.97
C LEU A 159 -6.65 0.17 -4.66
N SER A 160 -7.36 -0.90 -4.71
CA SER A 160 -8.79 -0.93 -4.35
C SER A 160 -9.00 -1.43 -2.94
#